data_d7d905d1109ccf9b0a2d7af6c7292de2
#
_entry.id   d7d905d1109ccf9b0a2d7af6c7292de2
#
_cell.length_a   1.000
_cell.length_b   1.000
_cell.length_c   1.000
_cell.angle_alpha   90.00
_cell.angle_beta   90.00
_cell.angle_gamma   90.00
#
_symmetry.space_group_name_H-M   'P 1'
#
loop_
_entity.id
_entity.type
_entity.pdbx_description
1 polymer ?
#
loop_
_entity_poly.entity_id
_entity_poly.type
_entity_poly.pdbx_seq_one_letter_code
_entity_poly.pdbx_strand_id
1 'polypeptide(L)'
;MCLIPAAIGFVFMSSMSGKDLAESMKQYQNSLEVMSAEAVEYIRGVPVVKTFGQTVFSFKRFKEAIDEYEKWTLGFTKKMRKPMVGFTTAVNSIFVFIIIAAYVFGGHEITAAFGLNLLFYIIITPILTTTLMKLAYAGEAQMQVVDGLKRMGDVMNRQSLKETTNGQIPKDSSVSLRDVTFAYEGAK
;
A
#
# COMPACT_ATOMS: atom_id res chain seq x y z
N MET A 1 2.24 -13.80 -32.43
CA MET A 1 2.43 -12.34 -32.38
C MET A 1 1.98 -11.71 -31.06
N CYS A 2 0.92 -12.15 -30.40
CA CYS A 2 0.51 -11.60 -29.09
C CYS A 2 1.50 -11.85 -27.93
N LEU A 3 2.43 -12.80 -28.07
CA LEU A 3 3.45 -13.08 -27.06
C LEU A 3 4.46 -11.92 -26.87
N ILE A 4 4.70 -11.12 -27.90
CA ILE A 4 5.66 -9.99 -27.84
C ILE A 4 5.18 -8.91 -26.87
N PRO A 5 3.96 -8.33 -27.02
CA PRO A 5 3.48 -7.34 -26.06
C PRO A 5 3.26 -7.92 -24.66
N ALA A 6 2.89 -9.21 -24.55
CA ALA A 6 2.78 -9.88 -23.27
C ALA A 6 4.13 -10.01 -22.56
N ALA A 7 5.20 -10.37 -23.28
CA ALA A 7 6.57 -10.44 -22.74
C ALA A 7 7.06 -9.05 -22.31
N ILE A 8 6.81 -8.01 -23.08
CA ILE A 8 7.14 -6.63 -22.74
C ILE A 8 6.37 -6.22 -21.47
N GLY A 9 5.08 -6.52 -21.38
CA GLY A 9 4.27 -6.27 -20.20
C GLY A 9 4.84 -6.97 -18.96
N PHE A 10 5.28 -8.22 -19.09
CA PHE A 10 5.89 -8.97 -18.00
C PHE A 10 7.22 -8.35 -17.53
N VAL A 11 8.04 -7.82 -18.42
CA VAL A 11 9.27 -7.08 -18.06
C VAL A 11 8.95 -5.84 -17.25
N PHE A 12 7.93 -5.06 -17.65
CA PHE A 12 7.48 -3.91 -16.87
C PHE A 12 6.92 -4.31 -15.52
N MET A 13 6.14 -5.39 -15.44
CA MET A 13 5.61 -5.93 -14.19
C MET A 13 6.73 -6.40 -13.25
N SER A 14 7.75 -7.09 -13.77
CA SER A 14 8.94 -7.49 -13.00
C SER A 14 9.70 -6.28 -12.45
N SER A 15 9.77 -5.18 -13.19
CA SER A 15 10.35 -3.92 -12.75
C SER A 15 9.59 -3.30 -11.55
N MET A 16 8.31 -3.63 -11.36
CA MET A 16 7.51 -3.19 -10.21
C MET A 16 7.78 -4.00 -8.93
N SER A 17 8.47 -5.13 -9.01
CA SER A 17 8.81 -6.00 -7.86
C SER A 17 10.20 -5.74 -7.28
N GLY A 18 10.86 -4.63 -7.66
CA GLY A 18 12.22 -4.30 -7.20
C GLY A 18 12.28 -3.91 -5.72
N LYS A 19 13.44 -4.18 -5.08
CA LYS A 19 13.71 -3.80 -3.68
C LYS A 19 13.53 -2.30 -3.43
N ASP A 20 13.91 -1.46 -4.39
CA ASP A 20 13.76 0.01 -4.31
C ASP A 20 12.30 0.46 -4.24
N LEU A 21 11.41 -0.31 -4.86
CA LEU A 21 9.99 0.00 -4.82
C LEU A 21 9.36 -0.45 -3.50
N ALA A 22 9.76 -1.62 -3.00
CA ALA A 22 9.33 -2.11 -1.69
C ALA A 22 9.77 -1.15 -0.56
N GLU A 23 11.00 -0.63 -0.63
CA GLU A 23 11.49 0.38 0.32
C GLU A 23 10.71 1.69 0.20
N SER A 24 10.43 2.16 -1.02
CA SER A 24 9.63 3.37 -1.23
C SER A 24 8.19 3.21 -0.74
N MET A 25 7.60 2.01 -0.89
CA MET A 25 6.28 1.69 -0.35
C MET A 25 6.28 1.68 1.17
N LYS A 26 7.31 1.11 1.79
CA LYS A 26 7.48 1.13 3.24
C LYS A 26 7.58 2.56 3.79
N GLN A 27 8.36 3.42 3.16
CA GLN A 27 8.48 4.84 3.55
C GLN A 27 7.15 5.59 3.40
N TYR A 28 6.43 5.33 2.31
CA TYR A 28 5.08 5.85 2.11
C TYR A 28 4.13 5.42 3.24
N GLN A 29 4.11 4.13 3.61
CA GLN A 29 3.27 3.62 4.68
C GLN A 29 3.66 4.20 6.05
N ASN A 30 4.95 4.29 6.35
CA ASN A 30 5.42 4.90 7.58
C ASN A 30 5.02 6.38 7.69
N SER A 31 5.16 7.14 6.61
CA SER A 31 4.76 8.56 6.62
C SER A 31 3.24 8.73 6.79
N LEU A 32 2.43 7.83 6.24
CA LEU A 32 0.98 7.79 6.45
C LEU A 32 0.63 7.50 7.91
N GLU A 33 1.35 6.58 8.55
CA GLU A 33 1.15 6.23 9.96
C GLU A 33 1.48 7.42 10.87
N VAL A 34 2.64 8.06 10.65
CA VAL A 34 3.04 9.27 11.39
C VAL A 34 2.01 10.39 11.22
N MET A 35 1.60 10.68 9.99
CA MET A 35 0.58 11.68 9.72
C MET A 35 -0.75 11.37 10.43
N SER A 36 -1.16 10.11 10.42
CA SER A 36 -2.40 9.67 11.09
C SER A 36 -2.30 9.80 12.62
N ALA A 37 -1.16 9.47 13.22
CA ALA A 37 -0.92 9.64 14.64
C ALA A 37 -0.94 11.12 15.05
N GLU A 38 -0.25 11.98 14.32
CA GLU A 38 -0.24 13.43 14.56
C GLU A 38 -1.63 14.05 14.37
N ALA A 39 -2.43 13.55 13.41
CA ALA A 39 -3.82 13.98 13.24
C ALA A 39 -4.69 13.67 14.46
N VAL A 40 -4.56 12.45 15.01
CA VAL A 40 -5.29 12.05 16.22
C VAL A 40 -4.86 12.88 17.41
N GLU A 41 -3.56 13.11 17.59
CA GLU A 41 -3.03 13.94 18.67
C GLU A 41 -3.50 15.39 18.54
N TYR A 42 -3.48 15.94 17.33
CA TYR A 42 -4.00 17.26 17.05
C TYR A 42 -5.48 17.41 17.42
N ILE A 43 -6.34 16.45 16.98
CA ILE A 43 -7.77 16.49 17.27
C ILE A 43 -8.03 16.40 18.77
N ARG A 44 -7.31 15.53 19.48
CA ARG A 44 -7.42 15.40 20.95
C ARG A 44 -6.93 16.64 21.69
N GLY A 45 -5.91 17.31 21.15
CA GLY A 45 -5.33 18.52 21.73
C GLY A 45 -6.13 19.81 21.48
N VAL A 46 -6.97 19.85 20.46
CA VAL A 46 -7.72 21.07 20.08
C VAL A 46 -8.52 21.69 21.23
N PRO A 47 -9.28 20.94 22.08
CA PRO A 47 -9.99 21.51 23.20
C PRO A 47 -9.07 22.17 24.22
N VAL A 48 -7.94 21.54 24.54
CA VAL A 48 -6.93 22.05 25.48
C VAL A 48 -6.27 23.31 24.95
N VAL A 49 -5.89 23.27 23.68
CA VAL A 49 -5.26 24.39 22.98
C VAL A 49 -6.19 25.61 22.91
N LYS A 50 -7.48 25.41 22.65
CA LYS A 50 -8.46 26.52 22.69
C LYS A 50 -8.58 27.17 24.06
N THR A 51 -8.47 26.37 25.12
CA THR A 51 -8.57 26.86 26.50
C THR A 51 -7.35 27.67 26.90
N PHE A 52 -6.16 27.30 26.45
CA PHE A 52 -4.89 27.93 26.85
C PHE A 52 -4.25 28.83 25.76
N GLY A 53 -4.89 29.01 24.62
CA GLY A 53 -4.44 29.93 23.55
C GLY A 53 -3.15 29.50 22.82
N GLN A 54 -2.68 28.24 23.02
CA GLN A 54 -1.41 27.74 22.43
C GLN A 54 -1.64 26.84 21.21
N THR A 55 -2.06 27.43 20.08
CA THR A 55 -2.39 26.69 18.85
C THR A 55 -1.21 26.27 17.99
N VAL A 56 0.00 26.85 18.21
CA VAL A 56 1.03 26.86 17.15
C VAL A 56 1.84 25.56 17.08
N PHE A 57 2.15 24.91 18.19
CA PHE A 57 3.08 23.78 18.17
C PHE A 57 2.46 22.47 17.67
N SER A 58 1.26 22.11 18.11
CA SER A 58 0.59 20.88 17.65
C SER A 58 0.18 20.96 16.18
N PHE A 59 -0.22 22.17 15.71
CA PHE A 59 -0.52 22.40 14.30
C PHE A 59 0.75 22.29 13.43
N LYS A 60 1.88 22.80 13.91
CA LYS A 60 3.16 22.73 13.18
C LYS A 60 3.59 21.29 12.95
N ARG A 61 3.58 20.44 13.98
CA ARG A 61 3.94 19.02 13.87
C ARG A 61 3.04 18.28 12.88
N PHE A 62 1.73 18.48 12.98
CA PHE A 62 0.79 17.86 12.06
C PHE A 62 1.00 18.35 10.62
N LYS A 63 1.27 19.63 10.43
CA LYS A 63 1.59 20.17 9.10
C LYS A 63 2.87 19.57 8.52
N GLU A 64 3.94 19.49 9.31
CA GLU A 64 5.20 18.84 8.90
C GLU A 64 4.99 17.37 8.51
N ALA A 65 4.16 16.63 9.25
CA ALA A 65 3.81 15.25 8.93
C ALA A 65 3.02 15.14 7.61
N ILE A 66 2.12 16.09 7.32
CA ILE A 66 1.42 16.17 6.03
C ILE A 66 2.39 16.44 4.88
N ASP A 67 3.29 17.42 5.04
CA ASP A 67 4.26 17.80 4.02
C ASP A 67 5.22 16.63 3.72
N GLU A 68 5.62 15.87 4.75
CA GLU A 68 6.45 14.67 4.58
C GLU A 68 5.68 13.53 3.89
N TYR A 69 4.43 13.29 4.27
CA TYR A 69 3.56 12.32 3.60
C TYR A 69 3.35 12.68 2.12
N GLU A 70 3.10 13.95 1.80
CA GLU A 70 3.00 14.43 0.43
C GLU A 70 4.27 14.11 -0.38
N LYS A 71 5.44 14.42 0.18
CA LYS A 71 6.74 14.15 -0.45
C LYS A 71 6.94 12.66 -0.78
N TRP A 72 6.64 11.77 0.17
CA TRP A 72 6.76 10.33 -0.03
C TRP A 72 5.71 9.80 -1.01
N THR A 73 4.48 10.29 -0.94
CA THR A 73 3.40 9.94 -1.86
C THR A 73 3.74 10.31 -3.30
N LEU A 74 4.20 11.55 -3.51
CA LEU A 74 4.61 12.01 -4.83
C LEU A 74 5.84 11.25 -5.35
N GLY A 75 6.80 10.97 -4.47
CA GLY A 75 8.00 10.18 -4.79
C GLY A 75 7.64 8.77 -5.25
N PHE A 76 6.81 8.08 -4.50
CA PHE A 76 6.31 6.73 -4.79
C PHE A 76 5.51 6.72 -6.10
N THR A 77 4.55 7.62 -6.25
CA THR A 77 3.71 7.72 -7.45
C THR A 77 4.55 8.00 -8.71
N LYS A 78 5.55 8.87 -8.64
CA LYS A 78 6.46 9.15 -9.75
C LYS A 78 7.29 7.93 -10.14
N LYS A 79 7.77 7.14 -9.17
CA LYS A 79 8.49 5.88 -9.43
C LYS A 79 7.61 4.84 -10.09
N MET A 80 6.36 4.68 -9.60
CA MET A 80 5.41 3.73 -10.13
C MET A 80 4.87 4.09 -11.52
N ARG A 81 4.82 5.37 -11.84
CA ARG A 81 4.19 5.85 -13.08
C ARG A 81 4.76 5.23 -14.34
N LYS A 82 6.09 5.17 -14.47
CA LYS A 82 6.74 4.64 -15.69
C LYS A 82 6.46 3.15 -15.91
N PRO A 83 6.76 2.25 -14.94
CA PRO A 83 6.49 0.83 -15.14
C PRO A 83 4.99 0.55 -15.29
N MET A 84 4.12 1.24 -14.56
CA MET A 84 2.67 1.03 -14.64
C MET A 84 2.09 1.46 -15.99
N VAL A 85 2.49 2.63 -16.50
CA VAL A 85 2.09 3.08 -17.85
C VAL A 85 2.63 2.13 -18.92
N GLY A 86 3.90 1.71 -18.79
CA GLY A 86 4.50 0.74 -19.71
C GLY A 86 3.76 -0.59 -19.73
N PHE A 87 3.45 -1.14 -18.54
CA PHE A 87 2.66 -2.37 -18.40
C PHE A 87 1.27 -2.22 -19.03
N THR A 88 0.52 -1.18 -18.65
CA THR A 88 -0.82 -0.92 -19.14
C THR A 88 -0.83 -0.74 -20.68
N THR A 89 0.14 -0.01 -21.21
CA THR A 89 0.27 0.18 -22.66
C THR A 89 0.59 -1.13 -23.36
N ALA A 90 1.52 -1.93 -22.83
CA ALA A 90 1.88 -3.23 -23.42
C ALA A 90 0.69 -4.18 -23.45
N VAL A 91 -0.06 -4.29 -22.34
CA VAL A 91 -1.24 -5.16 -22.25
C VAL A 91 -2.35 -4.71 -23.20
N ASN A 92 -2.62 -3.40 -23.28
CA ASN A 92 -3.63 -2.88 -24.22
C ASN A 92 -3.19 -2.96 -25.69
N SER A 93 -1.88 -2.95 -25.96
CA SER A 93 -1.36 -3.16 -27.31
C SER A 93 -1.66 -4.54 -27.87
N ILE A 94 -1.96 -5.54 -27.05
CA ILE A 94 -2.36 -6.89 -27.52
C ILE A 94 -3.53 -6.78 -28.48
N PHE A 95 -4.50 -5.92 -28.21
CA PHE A 95 -5.66 -5.70 -29.06
C PHE A 95 -5.27 -5.18 -30.45
N VAL A 96 -4.34 -4.23 -30.52
CA VAL A 96 -3.83 -3.68 -31.79
C VAL A 96 -3.13 -4.77 -32.61
N PHE A 97 -2.32 -5.60 -31.96
CA PHE A 97 -1.62 -6.72 -32.61
C PHE A 97 -2.59 -7.76 -33.16
N ILE A 98 -3.72 -8.02 -32.50
CA ILE A 98 -4.76 -8.91 -33.01
C ILE A 98 -5.37 -8.34 -34.29
N ILE A 99 -5.69 -7.05 -34.34
CA ILE A 99 -6.23 -6.39 -35.53
C ILE A 99 -5.23 -6.43 -36.69
N ILE A 100 -3.96 -6.11 -36.44
CA ILE A 100 -2.91 -6.17 -37.44
C ILE A 100 -2.74 -7.60 -37.96
N ALA A 101 -2.71 -8.59 -37.07
CA ALA A 101 -2.61 -9.99 -37.46
C ALA A 101 -3.81 -10.45 -38.31
N ALA A 102 -5.00 -10.02 -37.94
CA ALA A 102 -6.21 -10.30 -38.74
C ALA A 102 -6.14 -9.69 -40.14
N TYR A 103 -5.62 -8.49 -40.29
CA TYR A 103 -5.44 -7.83 -41.59
C TYR A 103 -4.37 -8.53 -42.44
N VAL A 104 -3.22 -8.89 -41.85
CA VAL A 104 -2.07 -9.49 -42.56
C VAL A 104 -2.38 -10.95 -42.99
N PHE A 105 -2.96 -11.72 -42.06
CA PHE A 105 -3.21 -13.16 -42.31
C PHE A 105 -4.59 -13.49 -42.83
N GLY A 106 -5.57 -12.57 -42.73
CA GLY A 106 -6.93 -12.76 -43.19
C GLY A 106 -7.09 -12.77 -44.74
N GLY A 107 -6.08 -12.25 -45.46
CA GLY A 107 -6.11 -12.17 -46.91
C GLY A 107 -7.27 -11.32 -47.46
N HIS A 108 -7.57 -11.49 -48.78
CA HIS A 108 -8.64 -10.75 -49.45
C HIS A 108 -10.03 -11.39 -49.29
N GLU A 109 -10.09 -12.64 -48.82
CA GLU A 109 -11.36 -13.36 -48.63
C GLU A 109 -11.71 -13.49 -47.16
N ILE A 110 -12.58 -12.60 -46.66
CA ILE A 110 -13.12 -12.67 -45.30
C ILE A 110 -14.22 -13.74 -45.27
N THR A 111 -13.84 -14.95 -44.88
CA THR A 111 -14.80 -16.03 -44.66
C THR A 111 -15.62 -15.74 -43.38
N ALA A 112 -16.90 -16.13 -43.35
CA ALA A 112 -17.76 -15.97 -42.18
C ALA A 112 -17.14 -16.59 -40.89
N ALA A 113 -16.47 -17.74 -41.02
CA ALA A 113 -15.72 -18.36 -39.90
C ALA A 113 -14.58 -17.50 -39.40
N PHE A 114 -13.84 -16.81 -40.29
CA PHE A 114 -12.79 -15.88 -39.89
C PHE A 114 -13.37 -14.68 -39.13
N GLY A 115 -14.49 -14.11 -39.62
CA GLY A 115 -15.17 -12.99 -38.93
C GLY A 115 -15.66 -13.36 -37.54
N LEU A 116 -16.24 -14.56 -37.36
CA LEU A 116 -16.65 -15.06 -36.04
C LEU A 116 -15.48 -15.26 -35.07
N ASN A 117 -14.37 -15.84 -35.55
CA ASN A 117 -13.18 -16.02 -34.75
C ASN A 117 -12.59 -14.66 -34.33
N LEU A 118 -12.51 -13.70 -35.24
CA LEU A 118 -12.02 -12.34 -34.90
C LEU A 118 -12.90 -11.66 -33.85
N LEU A 119 -14.22 -11.76 -34.00
CA LEU A 119 -15.18 -11.22 -33.04
C LEU A 119 -15.01 -11.88 -31.67
N PHE A 120 -14.80 -13.20 -31.63
CA PHE A 120 -14.49 -13.91 -30.38
C PHE A 120 -13.20 -13.38 -29.70
N TYR A 121 -12.13 -13.17 -30.46
CA TYR A 121 -10.89 -12.61 -29.91
C TYR A 121 -11.06 -11.16 -29.43
N ILE A 122 -11.85 -10.34 -30.12
CA ILE A 122 -12.17 -8.98 -29.71
C ILE A 122 -12.89 -8.97 -28.35
N ILE A 123 -13.84 -9.88 -28.16
CA ILE A 123 -14.62 -9.98 -26.91
C ILE A 123 -13.76 -10.51 -25.73
N ILE A 124 -12.91 -11.52 -25.99
CA ILE A 124 -12.15 -12.17 -24.91
C ILE A 124 -10.93 -11.33 -24.45
N THR A 125 -10.36 -10.51 -25.33
CA THR A 125 -9.16 -9.71 -25.03
C THR A 125 -9.32 -8.77 -23.83
N PRO A 126 -10.41 -7.98 -23.69
CA PRO A 126 -10.62 -7.16 -22.51
C PRO A 126 -10.74 -7.97 -21.22
N ILE A 127 -11.31 -9.17 -21.28
CA ILE A 127 -11.44 -10.06 -20.12
C ILE A 127 -10.06 -10.52 -19.65
N LEU A 128 -9.19 -10.94 -20.56
CA LEU A 128 -7.82 -11.30 -20.27
C LEU A 128 -7.03 -10.11 -19.71
N THR A 129 -7.17 -8.93 -20.32
CA THR A 129 -6.52 -7.70 -19.88
C THR A 129 -6.91 -7.36 -18.45
N THR A 130 -8.19 -7.35 -18.11
CA THR A 130 -8.66 -7.05 -16.76
C THR A 130 -8.20 -8.09 -15.73
N THR A 131 -8.10 -9.35 -16.11
CA THR A 131 -7.60 -10.44 -15.26
C THR A 131 -6.10 -10.27 -14.99
N LEU A 132 -5.30 -9.94 -16.00
CA LEU A 132 -3.88 -9.64 -15.83
C LEU A 132 -3.64 -8.42 -14.94
N MET A 133 -4.46 -7.38 -15.10
CA MET A 133 -4.40 -6.19 -14.23
C MET A 133 -4.71 -6.54 -12.78
N LYS A 134 -5.74 -7.34 -12.50
CA LYS A 134 -6.05 -7.81 -11.15
C LYS A 134 -4.89 -8.60 -10.54
N LEU A 135 -4.21 -9.43 -11.33
CA LEU A 135 -3.04 -10.18 -10.88
C LEU A 135 -1.87 -9.24 -10.55
N ALA A 136 -1.64 -8.21 -11.35
CA ALA A 136 -0.60 -7.21 -11.09
C ALA A 136 -0.81 -6.47 -9.75
N TYR A 137 -2.07 -6.15 -9.40
CA TYR A 137 -2.41 -5.49 -8.12
C TYR A 137 -2.50 -6.46 -6.93
N ALA A 138 -2.60 -7.78 -7.16
CA ALA A 138 -2.69 -8.77 -6.07
C ALA A 138 -1.45 -8.75 -5.15
N GLY A 139 -0.27 -8.44 -5.69
CA GLY A 139 0.97 -8.31 -4.92
C GLY A 139 0.93 -7.20 -3.88
N GLU A 140 0.32 -6.07 -4.20
CA GLU A 140 0.14 -4.95 -3.26
C GLU A 140 -0.81 -5.33 -2.11
N ALA A 141 -1.94 -5.96 -2.42
CA ALA A 141 -2.87 -6.46 -1.42
C ALA A 141 -2.21 -7.51 -0.50
N GLN A 142 -1.38 -8.39 -1.04
CA GLN A 142 -0.64 -9.38 -0.25
C GLN A 142 0.34 -8.71 0.72
N MET A 143 1.05 -7.66 0.31
CA MET A 143 1.95 -6.91 1.21
C MET A 143 1.19 -6.27 2.37
N GLN A 144 0.03 -5.67 2.11
CA GLN A 144 -0.81 -5.09 3.15
C GLN A 144 -1.29 -6.12 4.17
N VAL A 145 -1.71 -7.31 3.70
CA VAL A 145 -2.13 -8.41 4.58
C VAL A 145 -0.98 -8.91 5.45
N VAL A 146 0.22 -9.11 4.88
CA VAL A 146 1.40 -9.56 5.61
C VAL A 146 1.82 -8.55 6.68
N ASP A 147 1.82 -7.25 6.36
CA ASP A 147 2.12 -6.20 7.34
C ASP A 147 1.07 -6.15 8.46
N GLY A 148 -0.22 -6.25 8.11
CA GLY A 148 -1.30 -6.33 9.10
C GLY A 148 -1.17 -7.53 10.05
N LEU A 149 -0.88 -8.72 9.51
CA LEU A 149 -0.65 -9.93 10.32
C LEU A 149 0.56 -9.78 11.24
N LYS A 150 1.65 -9.17 10.77
CA LYS A 150 2.82 -8.90 11.59
C LYS A 150 2.49 -7.98 12.76
N ARG A 151 1.80 -6.87 12.51
CA ARG A 151 1.38 -5.91 13.56
C ARG A 151 0.45 -6.59 14.59
N MET A 152 -0.48 -7.44 14.14
CA MET A 152 -1.32 -8.23 15.05
C MET A 152 -0.47 -9.18 15.89
N GLY A 153 0.50 -9.88 15.27
CA GLY A 153 1.43 -10.76 15.97
C GLY A 153 2.26 -10.03 17.03
N ASP A 154 2.75 -8.84 16.71
CA ASP A 154 3.52 -8.00 17.64
C ASP A 154 2.69 -7.60 18.87
N VAL A 155 1.39 -7.34 18.71
CA VAL A 155 0.49 -7.04 19.82
C VAL A 155 0.16 -8.29 20.63
N MET A 156 -0.16 -9.41 19.97
CA MET A 156 -0.53 -10.66 20.63
C MET A 156 0.64 -11.33 21.39
N ASN A 157 1.86 -11.14 20.89
CA ASN A 157 3.07 -11.70 21.50
C ASN A 157 3.66 -10.80 22.61
N ARG A 158 3.07 -9.65 22.88
CA ARG A 158 3.50 -8.82 24.02
C ARG A 158 3.28 -9.59 25.32
N GLN A 159 4.33 -9.72 26.08
CA GLN A 159 4.23 -10.33 27.41
C GLN A 159 3.35 -9.45 28.31
N SER A 160 2.34 -10.06 28.93
CA SER A 160 1.58 -9.39 29.97
C SER A 160 2.49 -9.06 31.15
N LEU A 161 2.16 -7.98 31.86
CA LEU A 161 2.84 -7.66 33.12
C LEU A 161 2.77 -8.87 34.04
N LYS A 162 3.89 -9.17 34.72
CA LYS A 162 3.94 -10.27 35.69
C LYS A 162 2.92 -10.02 36.80
N GLU A 163 1.91 -10.85 36.86
CA GLU A 163 0.97 -10.83 37.98
C GLU A 163 1.64 -11.41 39.22
N THR A 164 1.45 -10.76 40.36
CA THR A 164 1.96 -11.26 41.62
C THR A 164 1.04 -12.39 42.11
N THR A 165 1.58 -13.59 42.18
CA THR A 165 0.84 -14.80 42.62
C THR A 165 0.38 -14.73 44.11
N ASN A 166 0.99 -13.84 44.91
CA ASN A 166 0.69 -13.61 46.33
C ASN A 166 0.23 -12.16 46.58
N GLY A 167 -0.80 -11.70 45.87
CA GLY A 167 -1.40 -10.39 46.14
C GLY A 167 -2.03 -10.35 47.51
N GLN A 168 -1.63 -9.36 48.32
CA GLN A 168 -2.31 -9.11 49.59
C GLN A 168 -3.53 -8.21 49.34
N ILE A 169 -4.63 -8.55 50.02
CA ILE A 169 -5.83 -7.70 49.99
C ILE A 169 -5.51 -6.41 50.76
N PRO A 170 -5.66 -5.21 50.15
CA PRO A 170 -5.41 -3.93 50.83
C PRO A 170 -6.32 -3.81 52.07
N LYS A 171 -5.76 -3.41 53.19
CA LYS A 171 -6.52 -3.19 54.43
C LYS A 171 -7.21 -1.83 54.46
N ASP A 172 -6.68 -0.87 53.68
CA ASP A 172 -7.19 0.49 53.56
C ASP A 172 -6.94 1.04 52.15
N SER A 173 -7.34 2.28 51.91
CA SER A 173 -7.17 2.97 50.60
C SER A 173 -5.85 3.75 50.52
N SER A 174 -4.90 3.50 51.42
CA SER A 174 -3.61 4.19 51.40
C SER A 174 -2.66 3.59 50.37
N VAL A 175 -1.96 4.44 49.62
CA VAL A 175 -0.92 4.06 48.68
C VAL A 175 0.41 4.70 49.14
N SER A 176 1.40 3.86 49.45
CA SER A 176 2.74 4.32 49.80
C SER A 176 3.73 3.85 48.76
N LEU A 177 4.42 4.79 48.11
CA LEU A 177 5.49 4.54 47.15
C LEU A 177 6.83 4.85 47.84
N ARG A 178 7.71 3.86 47.96
CA ARG A 178 9.07 4.04 48.51
C ARG A 178 10.06 3.48 47.50
N ASP A 179 11.03 4.30 47.13
CA ASP A 179 12.14 3.94 46.23
C ASP A 179 11.68 3.28 44.92
N VAL A 180 10.57 3.81 44.34
CA VAL A 180 10.01 3.28 43.08
C VAL A 180 10.64 4.00 41.90
N THR A 181 11.39 3.27 41.10
CA THR A 181 11.86 3.72 39.80
C THR A 181 11.03 3.08 38.70
N PHE A 182 10.45 3.89 37.85
CA PHE A 182 9.68 3.42 36.71
C PHE A 182 10.24 4.01 35.39
N ALA A 183 10.45 3.17 34.42
CA ALA A 183 10.77 3.59 33.05
C ALA A 183 9.95 2.78 32.06
N TYR A 184 9.50 3.44 31.01
CA TYR A 184 8.94 2.72 29.85
C TYR A 184 10.06 2.01 29.10
N GLU A 185 9.77 0.81 28.59
CA GLU A 185 10.72 0.05 27.78
C GLU A 185 11.10 0.87 26.55
N GLY A 186 12.40 1.25 26.44
CA GLY A 186 12.91 2.12 25.38
C GLY A 186 13.09 3.60 25.74
N ALA A 187 12.70 4.05 26.93
CA ALA A 187 13.08 5.38 27.43
C ALA A 187 14.57 5.39 27.82
N LYS A 188 15.37 6.23 27.11
CA LYS A 188 16.74 6.59 27.48
C LYS A 188 16.71 7.78 28.42
#